data_c6dde03fc7f50801638181346ccdd0d3
#
_entry.id   c6dde03fc7f50801638181346ccdd0d3
#
_cell.length_a   1.000
_cell.length_b   1.000
_cell.length_c   1.000
_cell.angle_alpha   90.00
_cell.angle_beta   90.00
_cell.angle_gamma   90.00
#
_symmetry.space_group_name_H-M   'P 1'
#
loop_
_entity.id
_entity.type
_entity.pdbx_description
1 polymer ?
#
loop_
_entity_poly.entity_id
_entity_poly.type
_entity_poly.pdbx_seq_one_letter_code
_entity_poly.pdbx_strand_id
1 'polypeptide(L)'
;MAQSPDGTGTAPVRITNSSTSVTSGIGVTQKLVGAAIAFGNVLRGTFGPNGLDKMLYKTNGEAAVTNDGAKIVAELLVKHPAAKAFVSLAESQENACGDGVTSCILLASELMSEAGRLLERGLHPLILVKGYEMALSQTLDELDSRSKPLGNNLEQVARTALVGRSTEGALDHLSKLCLLYTSDAADDSG
;
A
#
# COMPACT_ATOMS: atom_id res chain seq x y z
N MET A 1 21.04 -62.91 20.18
CA MET A 1 20.65 -62.90 18.75
C MET A 1 19.15 -62.88 18.68
N ALA A 2 18.55 -61.75 18.42
CA ALA A 2 17.17 -61.64 17.95
C ALA A 2 17.10 -60.35 17.15
N GLN A 3 17.00 -60.49 15.84
CA GLN A 3 16.74 -59.43 14.89
C GLN A 3 15.28 -59.00 15.00
N SER A 4 15.02 -57.74 15.18
CA SER A 4 13.68 -57.15 15.02
C SER A 4 13.44 -56.84 13.54
N PRO A 5 12.28 -57.22 13.01
CA PRO A 5 11.97 -56.94 11.60
C PRO A 5 11.33 -55.56 11.41
N ASP A 6 11.71 -54.95 10.32
CA ASP A 6 10.97 -54.09 9.45
C ASP A 6 10.18 -52.91 10.04
N GLY A 7 10.84 -51.78 10.04
CA GLY A 7 10.17 -50.48 9.95
C GLY A 7 9.65 -50.23 8.55
N THR A 8 8.42 -50.62 8.22
CA THR A 8 7.65 -50.08 7.11
C THR A 8 7.25 -48.65 7.45
N GLY A 9 8.21 -47.75 7.46
CA GLY A 9 7.95 -46.35 7.44
C GLY A 9 7.39 -45.97 6.08
N THR A 10 6.07 -45.90 5.94
CA THR A 10 5.42 -45.28 4.82
C THR A 10 5.98 -43.87 4.68
N ALA A 11 6.71 -43.62 3.57
CA ALA A 11 7.19 -42.26 3.27
C ALA A 11 6.01 -41.29 3.32
N PRO A 12 6.16 -40.12 3.95
CA PRO A 12 5.07 -39.16 4.07
C PRO A 12 4.53 -38.85 2.70
N VAL A 13 3.22 -39.02 2.49
CA VAL A 13 2.55 -38.75 1.23
C VAL A 13 2.71 -37.26 0.93
N ARG A 14 3.43 -36.95 -0.13
CA ARG A 14 3.67 -35.58 -0.58
C ARG A 14 2.47 -35.14 -1.41
N ILE A 15 1.58 -34.33 -0.83
CA ILE A 15 0.36 -33.81 -1.48
C ILE A 15 0.59 -32.50 -2.25
N THR A 16 1.79 -31.92 -2.18
CA THR A 16 2.15 -30.66 -2.85
C THR A 16 3.22 -30.90 -3.90
N ASN A 17 3.16 -30.13 -4.99
CA ASN A 17 4.21 -30.11 -6.02
C ASN A 17 5.54 -29.61 -5.40
N SER A 18 6.67 -30.07 -5.94
CA SER A 18 8.02 -29.68 -5.49
C SER A 18 8.30 -28.17 -5.58
N SER A 19 7.55 -27.45 -6.43
CA SER A 19 7.61 -26.01 -6.58
C SER A 19 6.75 -25.23 -5.56
N THR A 20 5.93 -25.91 -4.74
CA THR A 20 5.06 -25.28 -3.77
C THR A 20 5.78 -25.14 -2.43
N SER A 21 5.97 -23.89 -1.96
CA SER A 21 6.47 -23.57 -0.63
C SER A 21 5.31 -23.35 0.33
N VAL A 22 5.23 -24.15 1.38
CA VAL A 22 4.21 -24.02 2.43
C VAL A 22 4.86 -23.41 3.67
N THR A 23 4.25 -22.32 4.17
CA THR A 23 4.62 -21.71 5.46
C THR A 23 3.42 -21.80 6.38
N SER A 24 3.60 -22.16 7.65
CA SER A 24 2.53 -22.33 8.63
C SER A 24 2.86 -21.65 9.97
N GLY A 25 1.84 -21.41 10.79
CA GLY A 25 1.98 -20.86 12.12
C GLY A 25 2.52 -19.43 12.16
N ILE A 26 3.33 -19.10 13.15
CA ILE A 26 3.92 -17.78 13.40
C ILE A 26 4.73 -17.28 12.19
N GLY A 27 5.37 -18.19 11.45
CA GLY A 27 6.14 -17.84 10.25
C GLY A 27 5.31 -17.16 9.14
N VAL A 28 4.00 -17.42 9.07
CA VAL A 28 3.09 -16.74 8.14
C VAL A 28 2.96 -15.28 8.52
N THR A 29 2.64 -15.02 9.79
CA THR A 29 2.47 -13.67 10.33
C THR A 29 3.74 -12.83 10.15
N GLN A 30 4.90 -13.38 10.48
CA GLN A 30 6.18 -12.71 10.30
C GLN A 30 6.46 -12.33 8.85
N LYS A 31 6.15 -13.22 7.89
CA LYS A 31 6.29 -12.92 6.46
C LYS A 31 5.32 -11.85 5.97
N LEU A 32 4.06 -11.86 6.46
CA LEU A 32 3.07 -10.86 6.11
C LEU A 32 3.46 -9.47 6.62
N VAL A 33 3.83 -9.38 7.90
CA VAL A 33 4.29 -8.14 8.53
C VAL A 33 5.59 -7.64 7.89
N GLY A 34 6.56 -8.53 7.67
CA GLY A 34 7.81 -8.19 7.01
C GLY A 34 7.62 -7.62 5.59
N ALA A 35 6.70 -8.20 4.81
CA ALA A 35 6.35 -7.70 3.49
C ALA A 35 5.69 -6.31 3.56
N ALA A 36 4.79 -6.09 4.51
CA ALA A 36 4.14 -4.80 4.74
C ALA A 36 5.16 -3.70 5.09
N ILE A 37 6.07 -3.99 6.02
CA ILE A 37 7.13 -3.05 6.43
C ILE A 37 8.07 -2.75 5.25
N ALA A 38 8.43 -3.76 4.47
CA ALA A 38 9.27 -3.58 3.29
C ALA A 38 8.62 -2.63 2.27
N PHE A 39 7.31 -2.78 2.02
CA PHE A 39 6.55 -1.88 1.16
C PHE A 39 6.53 -0.43 1.69
N GLY A 40 6.23 -0.26 2.97
CA GLY A 40 6.28 1.06 3.61
C GLY A 40 7.65 1.72 3.47
N ASN A 41 8.72 0.98 3.70
CA ASN A 41 10.09 1.49 3.59
C ASN A 41 10.46 1.92 2.16
N VAL A 42 9.94 1.24 1.15
CA VAL A 42 10.14 1.64 -0.25
C VAL A 42 9.54 3.02 -0.52
N LEU A 43 8.35 3.32 0.04
CA LEU A 43 7.64 4.57 -0.23
C LEU A 43 7.93 5.70 0.76
N ARG A 44 8.43 5.40 1.95
CA ARG A 44 8.62 6.39 3.04
C ARG A 44 9.44 7.62 2.62
N GLY A 45 10.47 7.43 1.82
CA GLY A 45 11.35 8.52 1.37
C GLY A 45 10.74 9.44 0.30
N THR A 46 9.62 9.05 -0.30
CA THR A 46 8.91 9.85 -1.32
C THR A 46 7.72 10.63 -0.75
N PHE A 47 7.43 10.44 0.53
CA PHE A 47 6.26 11.00 1.18
C PHE A 47 6.47 12.45 1.63
N GLY A 48 5.45 13.27 1.39
CA GLY A 48 5.37 14.65 1.86
C GLY A 48 6.03 15.66 0.91
N PRO A 49 5.99 16.96 1.28
CA PRO A 49 6.45 18.05 0.42
C PRO A 49 7.97 18.04 0.16
N ASN A 50 8.72 17.39 1.04
CA ASN A 50 10.17 17.19 0.91
C ASN A 50 10.53 15.77 0.44
N GLY A 51 9.57 15.04 -0.12
CA GLY A 51 9.79 13.71 -0.65
C GLY A 51 10.81 13.70 -1.79
N LEU A 52 11.72 12.73 -1.75
CA LEU A 52 12.76 12.57 -2.76
C LEU A 52 12.31 11.59 -3.85
N ASP A 53 12.77 11.83 -5.06
CA ASP A 53 12.54 10.90 -6.18
C ASP A 53 13.24 9.57 -5.93
N LYS A 54 12.66 8.50 -6.47
CA LYS A 54 13.27 7.17 -6.55
C LYS A 54 13.61 6.84 -7.99
N MET A 55 14.77 6.25 -8.16
CA MET A 55 15.14 5.62 -9.42
C MET A 55 14.81 4.14 -9.36
N LEU A 56 13.98 3.70 -10.28
CA LEU A 56 13.60 2.31 -10.49
C LEU A 56 14.35 1.81 -11.72
N TYR A 57 15.09 0.72 -11.58
CA TYR A 57 15.84 0.12 -12.67
C TYR A 57 15.36 -1.30 -12.91
N LYS A 58 14.91 -1.58 -14.13
CA LYS A 58 14.46 -2.90 -14.56
C LYS A 58 15.58 -3.68 -15.22
N THR A 59 15.48 -5.01 -15.18
CA THR A 59 16.44 -5.92 -15.79
C THR A 59 16.55 -5.80 -17.32
N ASN A 60 15.53 -5.23 -17.97
CA ASN A 60 15.51 -4.92 -19.41
C ASN A 60 16.25 -3.61 -19.78
N GLY A 61 16.83 -2.92 -18.81
CA GLY A 61 17.55 -1.66 -19.00
C GLY A 61 16.67 -0.40 -18.90
N GLU A 62 15.36 -0.53 -18.72
CA GLU A 62 14.48 0.62 -18.49
C GLU A 62 14.72 1.22 -17.10
N ALA A 63 14.82 2.54 -17.05
CA ALA A 63 14.91 3.29 -15.80
C ALA A 63 13.77 4.31 -15.71
N ALA A 64 13.16 4.42 -14.54
CA ALA A 64 12.16 5.44 -14.24
C ALA A 64 12.58 6.21 -12.99
N VAL A 65 12.50 7.54 -13.04
CA VAL A 65 12.73 8.41 -11.87
C VAL A 65 11.39 9.05 -11.52
N THR A 66 10.92 8.85 -10.31
CA THR A 66 9.62 9.35 -9.86
C THR A 66 9.52 9.37 -8.34
N ASN A 67 8.69 10.27 -7.80
CA ASN A 67 8.25 10.27 -6.40
C ASN A 67 6.78 9.83 -6.26
N ASP A 68 6.12 9.50 -7.36
CA ASP A 68 4.73 9.06 -7.39
C ASP A 68 4.60 7.63 -6.86
N GLY A 69 3.85 7.47 -5.76
CA GLY A 69 3.66 6.17 -5.11
C GLY A 69 2.94 5.15 -5.98
N ALA A 70 1.94 5.57 -6.76
CA ALA A 70 1.22 4.68 -7.66
C ALA A 70 2.15 4.12 -8.74
N LYS A 71 2.93 5.00 -9.36
CA LYS A 71 3.91 4.61 -10.39
C LYS A 71 5.00 3.72 -9.81
N ILE A 72 5.52 4.03 -8.62
CA ILE A 72 6.53 3.19 -7.95
C ILE A 72 5.97 1.79 -7.73
N VAL A 73 4.76 1.66 -7.17
CA VAL A 73 4.16 0.36 -6.87
C VAL A 73 3.87 -0.44 -8.15
N ALA A 74 3.38 0.22 -9.20
CA ALA A 74 3.10 -0.42 -10.50
C ALA A 74 4.36 -0.99 -11.17
N GLU A 75 5.52 -0.33 -10.98
CA GLU A 75 6.80 -0.76 -11.54
C GLU A 75 7.50 -1.86 -10.71
N LEU A 76 7.04 -2.12 -9.46
CA LEU A 76 7.62 -3.16 -8.62
C LEU A 76 7.23 -4.56 -9.10
N LEU A 77 8.23 -5.37 -9.42
CA LEU A 77 8.05 -6.79 -9.76
C LEU A 77 7.84 -7.63 -8.49
N VAL A 78 6.60 -7.70 -8.04
CA VAL A 78 6.26 -8.32 -6.76
C VAL A 78 5.94 -9.81 -6.92
N LYS A 79 6.66 -10.68 -6.20
CA LYS A 79 6.43 -12.13 -6.17
C LYS A 79 5.68 -12.60 -4.93
N HIS A 80 5.85 -11.93 -3.79
CA HIS A 80 5.29 -12.36 -2.52
C HIS A 80 3.78 -12.10 -2.44
N PRO A 81 2.94 -13.08 -2.00
CA PRO A 81 1.48 -12.93 -1.96
C PRO A 81 1.01 -11.72 -1.13
N ALA A 82 1.60 -11.50 0.05
CA ALA A 82 1.27 -10.34 0.88
C ALA A 82 1.58 -9.02 0.18
N ALA A 83 2.70 -8.95 -0.53
CA ALA A 83 3.08 -7.77 -1.26
C ALA A 83 2.13 -7.50 -2.46
N LYS A 84 1.54 -8.53 -3.07
CA LYS A 84 0.48 -8.37 -4.07
C LYS A 84 -0.78 -7.69 -3.50
N ALA A 85 -1.12 -7.95 -2.23
CA ALA A 85 -2.23 -7.27 -1.58
C ALA A 85 -1.98 -5.75 -1.47
N PHE A 86 -0.74 -5.33 -1.22
CA PHE A 86 -0.36 -3.92 -1.22
C PHE A 86 -0.41 -3.28 -2.62
N VAL A 87 -0.05 -4.03 -3.66
CA VAL A 87 -0.23 -3.58 -5.06
C VAL A 87 -1.72 -3.36 -5.36
N SER A 88 -2.57 -4.33 -5.01
CA SER A 88 -4.02 -4.20 -5.21
C SER A 88 -4.63 -3.05 -4.40
N LEU A 89 -4.12 -2.79 -3.18
CA LEU A 89 -4.52 -1.64 -2.37
C LEU A 89 -4.14 -0.31 -3.06
N ALA A 90 -2.93 -0.24 -3.62
CA ALA A 90 -2.46 0.93 -4.37
C ALA A 90 -3.33 1.19 -5.62
N GLU A 91 -3.60 0.15 -6.40
CA GLU A 91 -4.47 0.22 -7.59
C GLU A 91 -5.89 0.65 -7.22
N SER A 92 -6.44 0.13 -6.13
CA SER A 92 -7.78 0.51 -5.65
C SER A 92 -7.85 1.98 -5.25
N GLN A 93 -6.83 2.48 -4.54
CA GLN A 93 -6.76 3.89 -4.14
C GLN A 93 -6.60 4.81 -5.35
N GLU A 94 -5.73 4.45 -6.30
CA GLU A 94 -5.50 5.21 -7.52
C GLU A 94 -6.78 5.30 -8.36
N ASN A 95 -7.47 4.17 -8.58
CA ASN A 95 -8.70 4.13 -9.36
C ASN A 95 -9.87 4.90 -8.70
N ALA A 96 -9.91 4.94 -7.35
CA ALA A 96 -10.99 5.60 -6.63
C ALA A 96 -10.78 7.11 -6.48
N CYS A 97 -9.54 7.56 -6.27
CA CYS A 97 -9.24 8.94 -5.88
C CYS A 97 -8.20 9.62 -6.77
N GLY A 98 -7.40 8.89 -7.54
CA GLY A 98 -6.30 9.44 -8.34
C GLY A 98 -5.16 10.04 -7.52
N ASP A 99 -5.21 9.92 -6.19
CA ASP A 99 -4.19 10.47 -5.27
C ASP A 99 -4.19 9.71 -3.93
N GLY A 100 -3.17 9.98 -3.11
CA GLY A 100 -3.06 9.45 -1.75
C GLY A 100 -2.53 8.02 -1.67
N VAL A 101 -2.04 7.42 -2.74
CA VAL A 101 -1.50 6.05 -2.76
C VAL A 101 -0.36 5.88 -1.76
N THR A 102 0.60 6.81 -1.72
CA THR A 102 1.71 6.77 -0.77
C THR A 102 1.21 6.78 0.67
N SER A 103 0.26 7.68 1.01
CA SER A 103 -0.34 7.77 2.35
C SER A 103 -1.05 6.48 2.74
N CYS A 104 -1.83 5.92 1.82
CA CYS A 104 -2.59 4.68 2.01
C CYS A 104 -1.66 3.50 2.32
N ILE A 105 -0.60 3.33 1.54
CA ILE A 105 0.39 2.25 1.72
C ILE A 105 1.18 2.44 3.02
N LEU A 106 1.58 3.66 3.36
CA LEU A 106 2.30 3.93 4.61
C LEU A 106 1.42 3.65 5.82
N LEU A 107 0.16 4.09 5.81
CA LEU A 107 -0.80 3.80 6.89
C LEU A 107 -1.01 2.29 7.05
N ALA A 108 -1.25 1.57 5.96
CA ALA A 108 -1.40 0.12 5.99
C ALA A 108 -0.14 -0.59 6.51
N SER A 109 1.04 -0.12 6.12
CA SER A 109 2.32 -0.65 6.60
C SER A 109 2.51 -0.45 8.11
N GLU A 110 2.18 0.73 8.64
CA GLU A 110 2.27 1.01 10.07
C GLU A 110 1.25 0.20 10.88
N LEU A 111 0.00 0.11 10.41
CA LEU A 111 -1.02 -0.74 11.04
C LEU A 111 -0.60 -2.21 11.08
N MET A 112 0.00 -2.72 10.01
CA MET A 112 0.52 -4.10 9.98
C MET A 112 1.74 -4.29 10.89
N SER A 113 2.61 -3.29 11.00
CA SER A 113 3.76 -3.32 11.90
C SER A 113 3.30 -3.39 13.36
N GLU A 114 2.35 -2.54 13.76
CA GLU A 114 1.78 -2.56 15.11
C GLU A 114 0.98 -3.85 15.39
N ALA A 115 0.26 -4.36 14.37
CA ALA A 115 -0.38 -5.66 14.46
C ALA A 115 0.63 -6.77 14.79
N GLY A 116 1.76 -6.80 14.08
CA GLY A 116 2.84 -7.76 14.33
C GLY A 116 3.32 -7.72 15.78
N ARG A 117 3.57 -6.52 16.30
CA ARG A 117 4.01 -6.30 17.68
C ARG A 117 2.98 -6.79 18.72
N LEU A 118 1.69 -6.59 18.46
CA LEU A 118 0.63 -7.04 19.35
C LEU A 118 0.46 -8.57 19.31
N LEU A 119 0.58 -9.16 18.12
CA LEU A 119 0.54 -10.63 17.96
C LEU A 119 1.72 -11.32 18.68
N GLU A 120 2.92 -10.73 18.64
CA GLU A 120 4.08 -11.23 19.39
C GLU A 120 3.88 -11.17 20.92
N ARG A 121 3.06 -10.24 21.41
CA ARG A 121 2.64 -10.16 22.81
C ARG A 121 1.54 -11.13 23.18
N GLY A 122 1.09 -11.97 22.24
CA GLY A 122 0.08 -13.00 22.46
C GLY A 122 -1.36 -12.56 22.24
N LEU A 123 -1.61 -11.37 21.66
CA LEU A 123 -2.95 -10.96 21.31
C LEU A 123 -3.48 -11.85 20.16
N HIS A 124 -4.72 -12.31 20.29
CA HIS A 124 -5.33 -13.15 19.27
C HIS A 124 -5.68 -12.34 18.00
N PRO A 125 -5.40 -12.85 16.79
CA PRO A 125 -5.64 -12.11 15.53
C PRO A 125 -7.09 -11.60 15.38
N LEU A 126 -8.09 -12.39 15.77
CA LEU A 126 -9.50 -11.97 15.67
C LEU A 126 -9.85 -10.77 16.56
N ILE A 127 -9.22 -10.64 17.72
CA ILE A 127 -9.41 -9.48 18.62
C ILE A 127 -8.84 -8.23 17.94
N LEU A 128 -7.70 -8.38 17.30
CA LEU A 128 -7.03 -7.29 16.58
C LEU A 128 -7.85 -6.80 15.39
N VAL A 129 -8.38 -7.73 14.58
CA VAL A 129 -9.28 -7.41 13.46
C VAL A 129 -10.50 -6.64 13.96
N LYS A 130 -11.17 -7.12 15.02
CA LYS A 130 -12.31 -6.44 15.62
C LYS A 130 -11.96 -5.04 16.14
N GLY A 131 -10.77 -4.87 16.71
CA GLY A 131 -10.29 -3.56 17.15
C GLY A 131 -10.10 -2.59 15.99
N TYR A 132 -9.56 -3.06 14.86
CA TYR A 132 -9.41 -2.24 13.65
C TYR A 132 -10.76 -1.89 13.01
N GLU A 133 -11.73 -2.81 12.99
CA GLU A 133 -13.10 -2.51 12.52
C GLU A 133 -13.78 -1.43 13.35
N MET A 134 -13.65 -1.50 14.68
CA MET A 134 -14.17 -0.47 15.58
C MET A 134 -13.48 0.88 15.35
N ALA A 135 -12.16 0.89 15.22
CA ALA A 135 -11.40 2.09 14.95
C ALA A 135 -11.77 2.72 13.59
N LEU A 136 -11.99 1.88 12.57
CA LEU A 136 -12.44 2.33 11.25
C LEU A 136 -13.77 3.07 11.34
N SER A 137 -14.79 2.45 12.00
CA SER A 137 -16.09 3.08 12.15
C SER A 137 -16.00 4.44 12.85
N GLN A 138 -15.29 4.52 13.97
CA GLN A 138 -15.10 5.77 14.70
C GLN A 138 -14.32 6.83 13.88
N THR A 139 -13.34 6.39 13.10
CA THR A 139 -12.56 7.30 12.25
C THR A 139 -13.40 7.89 11.13
N LEU A 140 -14.28 7.08 10.50
CA LEU A 140 -15.19 7.56 9.46
C LEU A 140 -16.19 8.58 10.01
N ASP A 141 -16.80 8.30 11.16
CA ASP A 141 -17.71 9.22 11.83
C ASP A 141 -17.03 10.57 12.18
N GLU A 142 -15.79 10.50 12.64
CA GLU A 142 -15.00 11.69 12.97
C GLU A 142 -14.61 12.48 11.73
N LEU A 143 -14.23 11.81 10.64
CA LEU A 143 -13.93 12.45 9.36
C LEU A 143 -15.14 13.18 8.80
N ASP A 144 -16.32 12.56 8.84
CA ASP A 144 -17.56 13.19 8.39
C ASP A 144 -17.90 14.43 9.23
N SER A 145 -17.73 14.35 10.55
CA SER A 145 -17.99 15.48 11.46
C SER A 145 -17.05 16.67 11.24
N ARG A 146 -15.80 16.39 10.81
CA ARG A 146 -14.76 17.40 10.55
C ARG A 146 -14.74 17.90 9.12
N SER A 147 -15.38 17.18 8.19
CA SER A 147 -15.39 17.57 6.79
C SER A 147 -16.09 18.93 6.61
N LYS A 148 -15.55 19.73 5.73
CA LYS A 148 -16.10 21.05 5.41
C LYS A 148 -16.46 21.10 3.93
N PRO A 149 -17.53 21.81 3.56
CA PRO A 149 -17.85 22.06 2.15
C PRO A 149 -16.65 22.67 1.44
N LEU A 150 -16.37 22.17 0.25
CA LEU A 150 -15.23 22.63 -0.55
C LEU A 150 -15.31 24.12 -0.92
N GLY A 151 -16.53 24.62 -1.22
CA GLY A 151 -16.78 26.01 -1.59
C GLY A 151 -15.84 26.46 -2.73
N ASN A 152 -15.29 27.66 -2.59
CA ASN A 152 -14.36 28.23 -3.60
C ASN A 152 -12.90 27.80 -3.43
N ASN A 153 -12.63 26.71 -2.69
CA ASN A 153 -11.25 26.28 -2.36
C ASN A 153 -10.66 25.27 -3.35
N LEU A 154 -11.30 25.03 -4.48
CA LEU A 154 -10.83 24.08 -5.51
C LEU A 154 -9.40 24.38 -5.98
N GLU A 155 -9.06 25.67 -6.21
CA GLU A 155 -7.71 26.05 -6.60
C GLU A 155 -6.67 25.67 -5.55
N GLN A 156 -7.01 25.83 -4.27
CA GLN A 156 -6.12 25.47 -3.17
C GLN A 156 -5.92 23.95 -3.05
N VAL A 157 -6.94 23.16 -3.34
CA VAL A 157 -6.84 21.70 -3.39
C VAL A 157 -5.93 21.27 -4.55
N ALA A 158 -6.14 21.79 -5.74
CA ALA A 158 -5.30 21.53 -6.91
C ALA A 158 -3.83 21.94 -6.64
N ARG A 159 -3.63 23.09 -6.01
CA ARG A 159 -2.31 23.58 -5.61
C ARG A 159 -1.64 22.63 -4.62
N THR A 160 -2.36 22.15 -3.62
CA THR A 160 -1.83 21.20 -2.63
C THR A 160 -1.38 19.89 -3.28
N ALA A 161 -2.12 19.37 -4.26
CA ALA A 161 -1.75 18.17 -5.01
C ALA A 161 -0.49 18.34 -5.88
N LEU A 162 -0.16 19.58 -6.27
CA LEU A 162 1.00 19.91 -7.10
C LEU A 162 2.28 20.25 -6.29
N VAL A 163 2.15 20.52 -4.98
CA VAL A 163 3.29 20.86 -4.12
C VAL A 163 4.27 19.69 -4.01
N GLY A 164 5.57 19.99 -4.00
CA GLY A 164 6.64 19.00 -3.88
C GLY A 164 6.93 18.20 -5.17
N ARG A 165 6.37 18.64 -6.32
CA ARG A 165 6.65 18.06 -7.63
C ARG A 165 7.50 19.02 -8.48
N SER A 166 8.00 18.54 -9.61
CA SER A 166 8.81 19.34 -10.56
C SER A 166 8.08 20.58 -11.10
N THR A 167 6.80 20.72 -10.82
CA THR A 167 5.91 21.81 -11.22
C THR A 167 5.89 22.98 -10.25
N GLU A 168 6.70 22.99 -9.21
CA GLU A 168 6.66 23.98 -8.12
C GLU A 168 6.84 25.43 -8.60
N GLY A 169 7.66 25.66 -9.63
CA GLY A 169 7.85 26.99 -10.24
C GLY A 169 6.64 27.53 -11.01
N ALA A 170 5.62 26.71 -11.29
CA ALA A 170 4.43 27.06 -12.08
C ALA A 170 3.12 26.77 -11.36
N LEU A 171 3.14 26.60 -10.02
CA LEU A 171 2.00 26.17 -9.21
C LEU A 171 0.74 27.00 -9.43
N ASP A 172 0.85 28.33 -9.45
CA ASP A 172 -0.29 29.24 -9.60
C ASP A 172 -0.91 29.16 -11.00
N HIS A 173 -0.11 28.92 -12.01
CA HIS A 173 -0.59 28.75 -13.38
C HIS A 173 -1.25 27.39 -13.57
N LEU A 174 -0.59 26.33 -13.12
CA LEU A 174 -1.06 24.95 -13.30
C LEU A 174 -2.30 24.63 -12.47
N SER A 175 -2.41 25.17 -11.24
CA SER A 175 -3.62 24.99 -10.43
C SER A 175 -4.86 25.60 -11.10
N LYS A 176 -4.73 26.79 -11.70
CA LYS A 176 -5.81 27.42 -12.46
C LYS A 176 -6.14 26.67 -13.75
N LEU A 177 -5.11 26.19 -14.46
CA LEU A 177 -5.29 25.41 -15.68
C LEU A 177 -6.03 24.09 -15.41
N CYS A 178 -5.71 23.38 -14.31
CA CYS A 178 -6.44 22.19 -13.89
C CYS A 178 -7.93 22.47 -13.69
N LEU A 179 -8.27 23.61 -13.10
CA LEU A 179 -9.68 23.99 -12.86
C LEU A 179 -10.41 24.32 -14.15
N LEU A 180 -9.78 25.05 -15.08
CA LEU A 180 -10.37 25.35 -16.38
C LEU A 180 -10.70 24.07 -17.16
N TYR A 181 -9.77 23.10 -17.15
CA TYR A 181 -9.97 21.82 -17.86
C TYR A 181 -11.08 20.96 -17.24
N THR A 182 -11.27 21.01 -15.92
CA THR A 182 -12.35 20.27 -15.25
C THR A 182 -13.71 20.94 -15.39
N SER A 183 -13.78 22.26 -15.48
CA SER A 183 -15.03 22.99 -15.72
C SER A 183 -15.53 22.82 -17.16
N ASP A 184 -14.65 22.92 -18.16
CA ASP A 184 -15.01 22.74 -19.57
C ASP A 184 -15.50 21.31 -19.86
N ALA A 185 -14.88 20.28 -19.24
CA ALA A 185 -15.32 18.89 -19.37
C ALA A 185 -16.70 18.63 -18.74
N ALA A 186 -17.14 19.44 -17.78
CA ALA A 186 -18.47 19.33 -17.18
C ALA A 186 -19.56 19.98 -18.04
N ASP A 187 -19.23 21.02 -18.80
CA ASP A 187 -20.15 21.72 -19.73
C ASP A 187 -20.38 20.93 -21.04
N ASP A 188 -19.40 20.12 -21.48
CA ASP A 188 -19.52 19.29 -22.69
C ASP A 188 -20.36 18.02 -22.51
N SER A 189 -20.82 17.72 -21.29
CA SER A 189 -21.64 16.53 -20.95
C SER A 189 -23.14 16.82 -20.83
N GLY A 190 -23.62 17.98 -21.32
CA GLY A 190 -25.04 18.39 -21.34
C GLY A 190 -25.81 17.92 -22.58
#